data_a16b782a1da62b977d33054bc3120987
#
_entry.id   a16b782a1da62b977d33054bc3120987
#
_cell.length_a   1.000
_cell.length_b   1.000
_cell.length_c   1.000
_cell.angle_alpha   90.00
_cell.angle_beta   90.00
_cell.angle_gamma   90.00
#
_symmetry.space_group_name_H-M   'P 1'
#
loop_
_entity.id
_entity.type
_entity.pdbx_description
1 polymer ?
#
loop_
_entity_poly.entity_id
_entity_poly.type
_entity_poly.pdbx_seq_one_letter_code
_entity_poly.pdbx_strand_id
1 'polypeptide(L)'
;MLKSVYAEDLFESFYELCHSENLSCQQQDLSPMESFYLKIINGDSLTQNQANFLLKLLEKYKIIAAAAGLDYINDLTNVQWRQPFRVLDLSKKIYVEKDDIGRVWVHLKFPYQLKKEFDTVIHSGVDHYKTSFWDPEKKVRCLSLYDYNLVHLYEFAQTHNFEIDDTFMIALSDVEEIWQNSDQILPFATVNNDTVFLNNATEDAKTFWNNKAVGSYSNNLLLAKNMGYLFQGQPTNTIEKIASSTSNSFWIKTNKELFSLYNTITGKMVVVLDRTGNTLAWLDQFIRDADNSGISRNDIRVCFRESKGSETGLNSWIKLNNVGGKVEDGKILIFEYKPAKWLFKQSEDVKMLVTNNLYPPTNQITKDWFESHPCVFYLGDIKPSEQRGQKIVEL
;
A
#
# COMPACT_ATOMS: atom_id res chain seq x y z
N MET A 1 -33.25 -11.56 -41.27
CA MET A 1 -32.77 -10.70 -40.18
C MET A 1 -31.37 -11.22 -39.78
N LEU A 2 -30.35 -10.45 -40.05
CA LEU A 2 -29.01 -10.74 -39.52
C LEU A 2 -29.09 -10.67 -38.00
N LYS A 3 -28.76 -11.77 -37.30
CA LYS A 3 -28.64 -11.74 -35.85
C LYS A 3 -27.55 -10.69 -35.53
N SER A 4 -27.88 -9.70 -34.72
CA SER A 4 -26.85 -8.78 -34.20
C SER A 4 -25.89 -9.59 -33.33
N VAL A 5 -24.59 -9.54 -33.66
CA VAL A 5 -23.55 -10.22 -32.91
C VAL A 5 -22.90 -9.19 -31.98
N TYR A 6 -22.82 -9.49 -30.71
CA TYR A 6 -22.18 -8.62 -29.72
C TYR A 6 -20.72 -9.02 -29.53
N ALA A 7 -19.86 -8.00 -29.38
CA ALA A 7 -18.42 -8.22 -29.15
C ALA A 7 -18.16 -9.02 -27.88
N GLU A 8 -18.96 -8.77 -26.85
CA GLU A 8 -18.87 -9.49 -25.58
C GLU A 8 -19.18 -10.98 -25.76
N ASP A 9 -20.21 -11.35 -26.55
CA ASP A 9 -20.55 -12.76 -26.81
C ASP A 9 -19.43 -13.48 -27.55
N LEU A 10 -18.84 -12.82 -28.55
CA LEU A 10 -17.70 -13.36 -29.28
C LEU A 10 -16.50 -13.57 -28.37
N PHE A 11 -16.23 -12.60 -27.49
CA PHE A 11 -15.10 -12.69 -26.61
C PHE A 11 -15.29 -13.72 -25.49
N GLU A 12 -16.48 -13.84 -24.92
CA GLU A 12 -16.82 -14.92 -23.96
C GLU A 12 -16.56 -16.29 -24.61
N SER A 13 -17.14 -16.52 -25.79
CA SER A 13 -16.96 -17.79 -26.52
C SER A 13 -15.49 -18.07 -26.85
N PHE A 14 -14.73 -17.06 -27.25
CA PHE A 14 -13.32 -17.18 -27.55
C PHE A 14 -12.50 -17.49 -26.25
N TYR A 15 -12.77 -16.80 -25.15
CA TYR A 15 -12.06 -17.01 -23.89
C TYR A 15 -12.32 -18.40 -23.31
N GLU A 16 -13.58 -18.87 -23.35
CA GLU A 16 -13.94 -20.22 -22.92
C GLU A 16 -13.27 -21.30 -23.80
N LEU A 17 -13.21 -21.08 -25.11
CA LEU A 17 -12.52 -21.96 -26.04
C LEU A 17 -10.99 -22.01 -25.75
N CYS A 18 -10.37 -20.87 -25.44
CA CYS A 18 -8.96 -20.82 -25.04
C CYS A 18 -8.69 -21.68 -23.81
N HIS A 19 -9.61 -21.73 -22.87
CA HIS A 19 -9.47 -22.52 -21.65
C HIS A 19 -9.78 -24.02 -21.86
N SER A 20 -10.81 -24.35 -22.66
CA SER A 20 -11.22 -25.74 -22.87
C SER A 20 -10.27 -26.49 -23.79
N GLU A 21 -9.78 -25.83 -24.85
CA GLU A 21 -8.95 -26.44 -25.90
C GLU A 21 -7.45 -26.17 -25.72
N ASN A 22 -7.03 -25.53 -24.61
CA ASN A 22 -5.65 -25.09 -24.35
C ASN A 22 -5.01 -24.36 -25.54
N LEU A 23 -5.74 -23.46 -26.17
CA LEU A 23 -5.22 -22.71 -27.31
C LEU A 23 -3.99 -21.90 -26.90
N SER A 24 -2.98 -21.89 -27.75
CA SER A 24 -1.73 -21.19 -27.46
C SER A 24 -1.88 -19.68 -27.65
N CYS A 25 -2.42 -19.01 -26.62
CA CYS A 25 -2.41 -17.56 -26.52
C CYS A 25 -1.07 -17.07 -25.97
N GLN A 26 -0.65 -15.86 -26.38
CA GLN A 26 0.57 -15.26 -25.85
C GLN A 26 0.40 -14.93 -24.36
N GLN A 27 1.41 -15.24 -23.55
CA GLN A 27 1.35 -15.05 -22.09
C GLN A 27 1.01 -13.61 -21.66
N GLN A 28 1.49 -12.63 -22.41
CA GLN A 28 1.21 -11.21 -22.16
C GLN A 28 -0.27 -10.82 -22.35
N ASP A 29 -1.04 -11.60 -23.12
CA ASP A 29 -2.45 -11.32 -23.41
C ASP A 29 -3.39 -12.02 -22.40
N LEU A 30 -2.92 -13.06 -21.72
CA LEU A 30 -3.77 -13.86 -20.81
C LEU A 30 -4.37 -13.02 -19.67
N SER A 31 -3.57 -12.19 -19.01
CA SER A 31 -4.06 -11.34 -17.90
C SER A 31 -5.07 -10.27 -18.35
N PRO A 32 -4.86 -9.54 -19.46
CA PRO A 32 -5.91 -8.70 -20.05
C PRO A 32 -7.16 -9.46 -20.43
N MET A 33 -7.03 -10.64 -21.03
CA MET A 33 -8.18 -11.46 -21.44
C MET A 33 -9.02 -11.89 -20.24
N GLU A 34 -8.39 -12.38 -19.17
CA GLU A 34 -9.07 -12.73 -17.92
C GLU A 34 -9.80 -11.51 -17.31
N SER A 35 -9.14 -10.36 -17.28
CA SER A 35 -9.73 -9.12 -16.78
C SER A 35 -10.96 -8.67 -17.57
N PHE A 36 -10.96 -8.83 -18.89
CA PHE A 36 -12.12 -8.52 -19.74
C PHE A 36 -13.24 -9.54 -19.55
N TYR A 37 -12.93 -10.81 -19.52
CA TYR A 37 -13.90 -11.86 -19.27
C TYR A 37 -14.67 -11.65 -17.97
N LEU A 38 -13.92 -11.40 -16.87
CA LEU A 38 -14.54 -11.11 -15.56
C LEU A 38 -15.45 -9.87 -15.58
N LYS A 39 -15.08 -8.83 -16.31
CA LYS A 39 -15.94 -7.64 -16.46
C LYS A 39 -17.20 -7.95 -17.23
N ILE A 40 -17.07 -8.66 -18.35
CA ILE A 40 -18.18 -8.96 -19.23
C ILE A 40 -19.20 -9.85 -18.54
N ILE A 41 -18.77 -10.93 -17.86
CA ILE A 41 -19.71 -11.81 -17.14
C ILE A 41 -20.37 -11.13 -15.93
N ASN A 42 -19.72 -10.13 -15.33
CA ASN A 42 -20.30 -9.32 -14.27
C ASN A 42 -21.23 -8.21 -14.78
N GLY A 43 -21.36 -8.05 -16.10
CA GLY A 43 -22.17 -6.99 -16.71
C GLY A 43 -21.54 -5.59 -16.61
N ASP A 44 -20.22 -5.50 -16.38
CA ASP A 44 -19.52 -4.24 -16.27
C ASP A 44 -19.25 -3.62 -17.65
N SER A 45 -19.54 -2.33 -17.80
CA SER A 45 -19.24 -1.59 -19.04
C SER A 45 -17.74 -1.42 -19.24
N LEU A 46 -17.28 -1.63 -20.48
CA LEU A 46 -15.91 -1.33 -20.91
C LEU A 46 -15.72 0.15 -21.24
N THR A 47 -14.52 0.65 -21.12
CA THR A 47 -14.17 1.95 -21.74
C THR A 47 -13.95 1.77 -23.25
N GLN A 48 -14.04 2.85 -24.03
CA GLN A 48 -13.76 2.79 -25.48
C GLN A 48 -12.40 2.19 -25.80
N ASN A 49 -11.35 2.52 -25.00
CA ASN A 49 -10.01 1.97 -25.21
C ASN A 49 -9.95 0.47 -24.88
N GLN A 50 -10.67 0.02 -23.85
CA GLN A 50 -10.77 -1.39 -23.50
C GLN A 50 -11.52 -2.17 -24.60
N ALA A 51 -12.62 -1.60 -25.10
CA ALA A 51 -13.37 -2.15 -26.22
C ALA A 51 -12.51 -2.30 -27.48
N ASN A 52 -11.78 -1.25 -27.84
CA ASN A 52 -10.86 -1.29 -28.98
C ASN A 52 -9.74 -2.33 -28.81
N PHE A 53 -9.25 -2.51 -27.57
CA PHE A 53 -8.24 -3.52 -27.29
C PHE A 53 -8.80 -4.94 -27.35
N LEU A 54 -10.01 -5.15 -26.84
CA LEU A 54 -10.73 -6.42 -26.99
C LEU A 54 -10.91 -6.83 -28.46
N LEU A 55 -11.35 -5.89 -29.30
CA LEU A 55 -11.45 -6.16 -30.75
C LEU A 55 -10.11 -6.53 -31.39
N LYS A 56 -9.02 -5.85 -30.96
CA LYS A 56 -7.67 -6.22 -31.42
C LYS A 56 -7.26 -7.62 -30.98
N LEU A 57 -7.64 -8.06 -29.78
CA LEU A 57 -7.40 -9.44 -29.33
C LEU A 57 -8.18 -10.44 -30.18
N LEU A 58 -9.46 -10.20 -30.42
CA LEU A 58 -10.27 -11.05 -31.29
C LEU A 58 -9.70 -11.11 -32.71
N GLU A 59 -9.30 -9.97 -33.28
CA GLU A 59 -8.64 -9.91 -34.59
C GLU A 59 -7.32 -10.68 -34.63
N LYS A 60 -6.50 -10.56 -33.59
CA LYS A 60 -5.21 -11.23 -33.45
C LYS A 60 -5.33 -12.77 -33.47
N TYR A 61 -6.37 -13.28 -32.81
CA TYR A 61 -6.55 -14.71 -32.56
C TYR A 61 -7.59 -15.37 -33.51
N LYS A 62 -8.17 -14.63 -34.41
CA LYS A 62 -9.24 -15.12 -35.30
C LYS A 62 -8.93 -16.41 -36.05
N ILE A 63 -7.68 -16.57 -36.51
CA ILE A 63 -7.27 -17.79 -37.26
C ILE A 63 -7.20 -18.99 -36.33
N ILE A 64 -6.68 -18.81 -35.14
CA ILE A 64 -6.58 -19.87 -34.12
C ILE A 64 -7.97 -20.26 -33.63
N ALA A 65 -8.86 -19.32 -33.43
CA ALA A 65 -10.24 -19.55 -33.06
C ALA A 65 -11.01 -20.30 -34.13
N ALA A 66 -10.87 -19.91 -35.41
CA ALA A 66 -11.51 -20.58 -36.53
C ALA A 66 -11.02 -22.04 -36.71
N ALA A 67 -9.72 -22.30 -36.50
CA ALA A 67 -9.16 -23.65 -36.51
C ALA A 67 -9.73 -24.53 -35.39
N ALA A 68 -10.15 -23.94 -34.26
CA ALA A 68 -10.77 -24.61 -33.15
C ALA A 68 -12.33 -24.63 -33.22
N GLY A 69 -12.90 -24.24 -34.37
CA GLY A 69 -14.33 -24.30 -34.64
C GLY A 69 -15.14 -23.05 -34.32
N LEU A 70 -14.48 -21.95 -33.88
CA LEU A 70 -15.12 -20.68 -33.61
C LEU A 70 -14.75 -19.64 -34.67
N ASP A 71 -15.51 -19.59 -35.79
CA ASP A 71 -15.28 -18.63 -36.85
C ASP A 71 -16.15 -17.39 -36.69
N TYR A 72 -15.51 -16.27 -36.33
CA TYR A 72 -16.16 -14.96 -36.18
C TYR A 72 -15.56 -13.89 -37.10
N ILE A 73 -14.77 -14.29 -38.13
CA ILE A 73 -14.04 -13.34 -38.98
C ILE A 73 -14.98 -12.33 -39.63
N ASN A 74 -16.15 -12.79 -40.10
CA ASN A 74 -17.15 -11.93 -40.73
C ASN A 74 -17.96 -11.08 -39.76
N ASP A 75 -18.01 -11.51 -38.51
CA ASP A 75 -18.82 -10.84 -37.49
C ASP A 75 -18.11 -9.59 -36.92
N LEU A 76 -16.76 -9.55 -36.95
CA LEU A 76 -15.99 -8.43 -36.44
C LEU A 76 -16.20 -7.11 -37.19
N THR A 77 -16.69 -7.16 -38.46
CA THR A 77 -16.90 -5.95 -39.25
C THR A 77 -18.10 -5.12 -38.86
N ASN A 78 -19.12 -5.74 -38.22
CA ASN A 78 -20.38 -5.11 -37.85
C ASN A 78 -20.81 -5.46 -36.43
N VAL A 79 -19.85 -5.62 -35.53
CA VAL A 79 -20.10 -6.00 -34.15
C VAL A 79 -20.77 -4.87 -33.36
N GLN A 80 -21.74 -5.24 -32.55
CA GLN A 80 -22.39 -4.34 -31.59
C GLN A 80 -21.87 -4.57 -30.18
N TRP A 81 -22.26 -3.70 -29.26
CA TRP A 81 -21.91 -3.82 -27.84
C TRP A 81 -23.18 -3.98 -27.00
N ARG A 82 -23.20 -4.92 -26.06
CA ARG A 82 -24.34 -5.14 -25.15
C ARG A 82 -24.50 -3.94 -24.21
N GLN A 83 -23.39 -3.36 -23.77
CA GLN A 83 -23.37 -2.27 -22.82
C GLN A 83 -22.82 -0.99 -23.45
N PRO A 84 -23.34 0.19 -23.08
CA PRO A 84 -22.72 1.45 -23.49
C PRO A 84 -21.32 1.56 -22.90
N PHE A 85 -20.43 2.24 -23.60
CA PHE A 85 -19.08 2.44 -23.09
C PHE A 85 -19.08 3.31 -21.84
N ARG A 86 -18.30 2.87 -20.85
CA ARG A 86 -18.09 3.65 -19.64
C ARG A 86 -17.26 4.89 -19.97
N VAL A 87 -17.83 6.05 -19.66
CA VAL A 87 -17.08 7.30 -19.69
C VAL A 87 -16.13 7.35 -18.50
N LEU A 88 -14.86 7.63 -18.78
CA LEU A 88 -13.88 7.84 -17.71
C LEU A 88 -14.15 9.20 -17.08
N ASP A 89 -14.22 9.22 -15.77
CA ASP A 89 -14.21 10.46 -14.99
C ASP A 89 -12.77 10.99 -14.97
N LEU A 90 -12.54 12.07 -15.71
CA LEU A 90 -11.25 12.74 -15.81
C LEU A 90 -11.17 13.98 -14.91
N SER A 91 -12.16 14.18 -14.03
CA SER A 91 -12.16 15.29 -13.10
C SER A 91 -10.95 15.25 -12.17
N LYS A 92 -10.43 16.43 -11.87
CA LYS A 92 -9.31 16.62 -10.97
C LYS A 92 -9.77 17.57 -9.86
N LYS A 93 -9.81 17.08 -8.64
CA LYS A 93 -10.27 17.89 -7.50
C LYS A 93 -9.44 17.57 -6.27
N ILE A 94 -9.14 18.58 -5.47
CA ILE A 94 -8.50 18.46 -4.16
C ILE A 94 -9.35 19.22 -3.13
N TYR A 95 -9.60 18.57 -1.98
CA TYR A 95 -10.37 19.15 -0.88
C TYR A 95 -10.01 18.48 0.45
N VAL A 96 -10.43 19.10 1.55
CA VAL A 96 -10.25 18.57 2.91
C VAL A 96 -11.59 18.19 3.49
N GLU A 97 -11.67 17.02 4.13
CA GLU A 97 -12.89 16.52 4.74
C GLU A 97 -12.57 15.77 6.06
N LYS A 98 -13.49 15.85 7.02
CA LYS A 98 -13.42 15.08 8.27
C LYS A 98 -14.17 13.76 8.09
N ASP A 99 -13.59 12.67 8.60
CA ASP A 99 -14.29 11.39 8.67
C ASP A 99 -15.24 11.33 9.89
N ASP A 100 -16.00 10.24 9.99
CA ASP A 100 -17.03 10.03 11.02
C ASP A 100 -16.48 10.08 12.46
N ILE A 101 -15.19 9.90 12.64
CA ILE A 101 -14.50 9.96 13.93
C ILE A 101 -13.70 11.26 14.12
N GLY A 102 -13.90 12.23 13.24
CA GLY A 102 -13.33 13.57 13.32
C GLY A 102 -11.88 13.72 12.85
N ARG A 103 -11.29 12.70 12.20
CA ARG A 103 -9.97 12.83 11.58
C ARG A 103 -10.08 13.60 10.27
N VAL A 104 -9.09 14.41 9.99
CA VAL A 104 -9.06 15.28 8.82
C VAL A 104 -8.22 14.63 7.71
N TRP A 105 -8.78 14.58 6.52
CA TRP A 105 -8.15 13.96 5.35
C TRP A 105 -8.11 14.94 4.18
N VAL A 106 -7.00 14.91 3.45
CA VAL A 106 -6.91 15.51 2.12
C VAL A 106 -7.38 14.49 1.10
N HIS A 107 -8.39 14.83 0.34
CA HIS A 107 -8.97 14.01 -0.71
C HIS A 107 -8.51 14.51 -2.09
N LEU A 108 -7.94 13.61 -2.89
CA LEU A 108 -7.56 13.89 -4.28
C LEU A 108 -8.33 12.99 -5.23
N LYS A 109 -9.02 13.61 -6.17
CA LYS A 109 -9.63 12.96 -7.32
C LYS A 109 -8.84 13.30 -8.56
N PHE A 110 -8.36 12.29 -9.28
CA PHE A 110 -7.60 12.48 -10.51
C PHE A 110 -7.64 11.24 -11.40
N PRO A 111 -7.48 11.40 -12.73
CA PRO A 111 -7.43 10.29 -13.67
C PRO A 111 -6.17 9.44 -13.48
N TYR A 112 -6.29 8.15 -13.77
CA TYR A 112 -5.21 7.16 -13.58
C TYR A 112 -3.88 7.54 -14.26
N GLN A 113 -3.93 8.30 -15.35
CA GLN A 113 -2.75 8.79 -16.08
C GLN A 113 -1.80 9.59 -15.20
N LEU A 114 -2.32 10.35 -14.23
CA LEU A 114 -1.52 11.13 -13.29
C LEU A 114 -0.95 10.33 -12.12
N LYS A 115 -1.31 9.04 -12.02
CA LYS A 115 -0.89 8.21 -10.87
C LYS A 115 0.63 8.15 -10.71
N LYS A 116 1.37 8.01 -11.80
CA LYS A 116 2.85 7.91 -11.74
C LYS A 116 3.48 9.21 -11.23
N GLU A 117 2.98 10.34 -11.68
CA GLU A 117 3.46 11.66 -11.27
C GLU A 117 3.09 11.95 -9.83
N PHE A 118 1.86 11.64 -9.44
CA PHE A 118 1.42 11.69 -8.06
C PHE A 118 2.28 10.80 -7.14
N ASP A 119 2.53 9.55 -7.51
CA ASP A 119 3.40 8.65 -6.76
C ASP A 119 4.81 9.24 -6.60
N THR A 120 5.33 9.96 -7.60
CA THR A 120 6.64 10.64 -7.53
C THR A 120 6.63 11.77 -6.49
N VAL A 121 5.62 12.62 -6.48
CA VAL A 121 5.47 13.71 -5.50
C VAL A 121 5.38 13.15 -4.09
N ILE A 122 4.56 12.12 -3.90
CA ILE A 122 4.40 11.44 -2.60
C ILE A 122 5.72 10.82 -2.13
N HIS A 123 6.48 10.17 -3.01
CA HIS A 123 7.77 9.58 -2.65
C HIS A 123 8.86 10.61 -2.35
N SER A 124 8.79 11.79 -2.94
CA SER A 124 9.80 12.84 -2.72
C SER A 124 9.59 13.61 -1.41
N GLY A 125 8.35 13.77 -0.96
CA GLY A 125 8.01 14.62 0.18
C GLY A 125 7.04 14.00 1.18
N VAL A 126 6.21 13.05 0.76
CA VAL A 126 5.14 12.46 1.55
C VAL A 126 5.24 10.95 1.56
N ASP A 127 5.11 10.30 2.68
CA ASP A 127 5.07 8.84 2.77
C ASP A 127 3.64 8.32 2.57
N HIS A 128 3.27 8.09 1.33
CA HIS A 128 1.92 7.67 0.97
C HIS A 128 1.55 6.27 1.45
N TYR A 129 2.53 5.40 1.67
CA TYR A 129 2.23 4.04 2.14
C TYR A 129 1.68 4.01 3.57
N LYS A 130 1.99 5.03 4.35
CA LYS A 130 1.59 5.12 5.75
C LYS A 130 0.47 6.10 6.02
N THR A 131 0.38 7.12 5.17
CA THR A 131 -0.54 8.23 5.36
C THR A 131 -1.61 8.33 4.29
N SER A 132 -1.61 7.40 3.32
CA SER A 132 -2.55 7.45 2.20
C SER A 132 -3.23 6.12 1.93
N PHE A 133 -4.49 6.19 1.50
CA PHE A 133 -5.27 5.04 1.06
C PHE A 133 -6.20 5.45 -0.09
N TRP A 134 -6.72 4.45 -0.80
CA TRP A 134 -7.74 4.63 -1.82
C TRP A 134 -9.13 4.41 -1.22
N ASP A 135 -10.01 5.40 -1.35
CA ASP A 135 -11.42 5.27 -1.01
C ASP A 135 -12.19 4.80 -2.27
N PRO A 136 -12.67 3.56 -2.30
CA PRO A 136 -13.35 3.01 -3.47
C PRO A 136 -14.77 3.57 -3.68
N GLU A 137 -15.42 4.06 -2.63
CA GLU A 137 -16.77 4.60 -2.70
C GLU A 137 -16.74 6.01 -3.29
N LYS A 138 -15.90 6.87 -2.76
CA LYS A 138 -15.71 8.24 -3.27
C LYS A 138 -14.82 8.29 -4.52
N LYS A 139 -14.09 7.21 -4.82
CA LYS A 139 -13.10 7.11 -5.90
C LYS A 139 -12.03 8.20 -5.81
N VAL A 140 -11.50 8.40 -4.61
CA VAL A 140 -10.48 9.40 -4.31
C VAL A 140 -9.28 8.79 -3.61
N ARG A 141 -8.15 9.43 -3.71
CA ARG A 141 -6.98 9.17 -2.88
C ARG A 141 -7.09 10.02 -1.62
N CYS A 142 -7.02 9.41 -0.46
CA CYS A 142 -7.02 10.10 0.82
C CYS A 142 -5.61 10.13 1.40
N LEU A 143 -5.18 11.28 1.88
CA LEU A 143 -3.94 11.46 2.63
C LEU A 143 -4.25 12.12 3.96
N SER A 144 -3.49 11.77 4.99
CA SER A 144 -3.59 12.50 6.27
C SER A 144 -3.23 13.96 6.08
N LEU A 145 -3.96 14.83 6.76
CA LEU A 145 -3.69 16.27 6.77
C LEU A 145 -2.45 16.53 7.63
N TYR A 146 -1.32 16.79 6.97
CA TYR A 146 -0.09 17.24 7.61
C TYR A 146 0.43 18.47 6.90
N ASP A 147 0.99 19.40 7.64
CA ASP A 147 1.43 20.69 7.14
C ASP A 147 2.35 20.55 5.93
N TYR A 148 3.29 19.64 6.00
CA TYR A 148 4.24 19.36 4.92
C TYR A 148 3.58 18.79 3.65
N ASN A 149 2.56 17.96 3.81
CA ASN A 149 1.84 17.39 2.68
C ASN A 149 1.07 18.46 1.90
N LEU A 150 0.50 19.45 2.57
CA LEU A 150 -0.34 20.47 1.94
C LEU A 150 0.41 21.27 0.90
N VAL A 151 1.66 21.65 1.17
CA VAL A 151 2.46 22.45 0.23
C VAL A 151 2.77 21.65 -1.04
N HIS A 152 3.25 20.41 -0.91
CA HIS A 152 3.55 19.56 -2.06
C HIS A 152 2.30 19.21 -2.88
N LEU A 153 1.18 19.00 -2.20
CA LEU A 153 -0.08 18.72 -2.87
C LEU A 153 -0.65 19.93 -3.58
N TYR A 154 -0.43 21.12 -3.03
CA TYR A 154 -0.79 22.37 -3.69
C TYR A 154 0.00 22.59 -4.99
N GLU A 155 1.32 22.42 -4.95
CA GLU A 155 2.18 22.51 -6.12
C GLU A 155 1.76 21.49 -7.20
N PHE A 156 1.49 20.26 -6.79
CA PHE A 156 0.98 19.23 -7.71
C PHE A 156 -0.39 19.61 -8.30
N ALA A 157 -1.31 20.08 -7.46
CA ALA A 157 -2.64 20.48 -7.90
C ALA A 157 -2.61 21.63 -8.90
N GLN A 158 -1.76 22.63 -8.66
CA GLN A 158 -1.57 23.76 -9.59
C GLN A 158 -0.95 23.29 -10.92
N THR A 159 0.12 22.50 -10.86
CA THR A 159 0.82 21.99 -12.06
C THR A 159 -0.12 21.21 -12.98
N HIS A 160 -1.07 20.49 -12.42
CA HIS A 160 -1.99 19.63 -13.18
C HIS A 160 -3.40 20.20 -13.34
N ASN A 161 -3.62 21.47 -12.99
CA ASN A 161 -4.90 22.18 -13.12
C ASN A 161 -6.05 21.45 -12.40
N PHE A 162 -5.89 21.19 -11.10
CA PHE A 162 -6.97 20.71 -10.26
C PHE A 162 -7.96 21.83 -9.91
N GLU A 163 -9.20 21.46 -9.71
CA GLU A 163 -10.15 22.26 -8.95
C GLU A 163 -9.74 22.18 -7.48
N ILE A 164 -9.31 23.32 -6.91
CA ILE A 164 -8.89 23.41 -5.51
C ILE A 164 -10.06 23.97 -4.72
N ASP A 165 -10.55 23.16 -3.77
CA ASP A 165 -11.68 23.53 -2.94
C ASP A 165 -11.26 24.49 -1.81
N ASP A 166 -12.19 25.36 -1.38
CA ASP A 166 -11.94 26.32 -0.30
C ASP A 166 -11.48 25.66 1.00
N THR A 167 -11.96 24.45 1.29
CA THR A 167 -11.54 23.68 2.48
C THR A 167 -10.04 23.36 2.47
N PHE A 168 -9.49 23.07 1.29
CA PHE A 168 -8.06 22.85 1.13
C PHE A 168 -7.27 24.17 1.25
N MET A 169 -7.79 25.25 0.67
CA MET A 169 -7.13 26.58 0.73
C MET A 169 -7.10 27.12 2.17
N ILE A 170 -8.14 26.88 2.97
CA ILE A 170 -8.14 27.26 4.38
C ILE A 170 -7.03 26.51 5.13
N ALA A 171 -6.95 25.19 4.95
CA ALA A 171 -5.92 24.38 5.60
C ALA A 171 -4.50 24.79 5.15
N LEU A 172 -4.32 25.16 3.87
CA LEU A 172 -3.04 25.65 3.36
C LEU A 172 -2.67 27.03 3.94
N SER A 173 -3.64 27.93 4.07
CA SER A 173 -3.42 29.27 4.64
C SER A 173 -2.90 29.19 6.09
N ASP A 174 -3.40 28.25 6.88
CA ASP A 174 -2.90 28.03 8.24
C ASP A 174 -1.41 27.66 8.23
N VAL A 175 -0.98 26.82 7.28
CA VAL A 175 0.44 26.44 7.11
C VAL A 175 1.28 27.64 6.67
N GLU A 176 0.81 28.38 5.69
CA GLU A 176 1.52 29.58 5.18
C GLU A 176 1.68 30.65 6.26
N GLU A 177 0.66 30.87 7.09
CA GLU A 177 0.72 31.81 8.21
C GLU A 177 1.78 31.38 9.24
N ILE A 178 1.82 30.09 9.60
CA ILE A 178 2.82 29.54 10.50
C ILE A 178 4.22 29.72 9.94
N TRP A 179 4.41 29.42 8.64
CA TRP A 179 5.71 29.51 8.00
C TRP A 179 6.22 30.94 7.84
N GLN A 180 5.32 31.88 7.56
CA GLN A 180 5.65 33.30 7.47
C GLN A 180 6.05 33.91 8.82
N ASN A 181 5.47 33.39 9.91
CA ASN A 181 5.72 33.87 11.25
C ASN A 181 6.81 33.10 12.00
N SER A 182 7.49 32.17 11.36
CA SER A 182 8.52 31.32 11.93
C SER A 182 9.87 31.49 11.25
N ASP A 183 10.95 31.51 12.03
CA ASP A 183 12.32 31.44 11.50
C ASP A 183 12.63 30.08 10.86
N GLN A 184 11.72 29.12 10.97
CA GLN A 184 11.87 27.76 10.42
C GLN A 184 10.73 27.47 9.46
N ILE A 185 11.09 27.13 8.23
CA ILE A 185 10.17 26.89 7.13
C ILE A 185 9.43 25.55 7.28
N LEU A 186 10.02 24.58 7.97
CA LEU A 186 9.44 23.23 8.10
C LEU A 186 8.93 22.96 9.51
N PRO A 187 7.81 22.23 9.64
CA PRO A 187 7.36 21.74 10.93
C PRO A 187 8.36 20.71 11.48
N PHE A 188 8.62 20.79 12.77
CA PHE A 188 9.60 19.93 13.43
C PHE A 188 9.15 19.51 14.83
N ALA A 189 9.74 18.41 15.32
CA ALA A 189 9.54 17.92 16.67
C ALA A 189 10.78 18.15 17.51
N THR A 190 10.58 18.56 18.77
CA THR A 190 11.64 18.65 19.77
C THR A 190 11.30 17.77 20.97
N VAL A 191 12.30 17.45 21.77
CA VAL A 191 12.15 16.66 22.99
C VAL A 191 12.69 17.43 24.17
N ASN A 192 11.91 17.47 25.23
CA ASN A 192 12.33 17.99 26.52
C ASN A 192 11.77 17.09 27.62
N ASN A 193 12.63 16.54 28.48
CA ASN A 193 12.28 15.64 29.58
C ASN A 193 11.32 14.52 29.14
N ASP A 194 11.71 13.76 28.11
CA ASP A 194 10.93 12.67 27.50
C ASP A 194 9.54 13.08 26.97
N THR A 195 9.29 14.37 26.84
CA THR A 195 8.08 14.90 26.24
C THR A 195 8.39 15.42 24.84
N VAL A 196 7.59 15.00 23.86
CA VAL A 196 7.71 15.42 22.47
C VAL A 196 6.80 16.61 22.23
N PHE A 197 7.34 17.67 21.64
CA PHE A 197 6.62 18.89 21.28
C PHE A 197 6.63 19.06 19.76
N LEU A 198 5.47 19.38 19.20
CA LEU A 198 5.35 19.79 17.81
C LEU A 198 5.53 21.31 17.70
N ASN A 199 6.43 21.72 16.84
CA ASN A 199 6.71 23.11 16.54
C ASN A 199 6.22 23.46 15.14
N ASN A 200 5.68 24.65 14.94
CA ASN A 200 5.08 25.12 13.70
C ASN A 200 3.91 24.21 13.24
N ALA A 201 3.08 23.79 14.17
CA ALA A 201 1.96 22.92 13.90
C ALA A 201 0.66 23.72 13.75
N THR A 202 -0.15 23.36 12.75
CA THR A 202 -1.51 23.89 12.58
C THR A 202 -2.40 23.46 13.75
N GLU A 203 -3.52 24.14 13.93
CA GLU A 203 -4.49 23.78 14.97
C GLU A 203 -5.09 22.38 14.76
N ASP A 204 -5.31 21.98 13.50
CA ASP A 204 -5.79 20.62 13.19
C ASP A 204 -4.73 19.57 13.53
N ALA A 205 -3.45 19.84 13.24
CA ALA A 205 -2.35 18.94 13.61
C ALA A 205 -2.22 18.85 15.14
N LYS A 206 -2.32 19.95 15.87
CA LYS A 206 -2.32 19.96 17.36
C LYS A 206 -3.49 19.17 17.91
N THR A 207 -4.68 19.34 17.35
CA THR A 207 -5.88 18.61 17.76
C THR A 207 -5.71 17.10 17.55
N PHE A 208 -5.21 16.69 16.38
CA PHE A 208 -4.88 15.29 16.11
C PHE A 208 -3.83 14.75 17.09
N TRP A 209 -2.76 15.51 17.31
CA TRP A 209 -1.69 15.17 18.25
C TRP A 209 -2.22 14.92 19.66
N ASN A 210 -3.00 15.85 20.19
CA ASN A 210 -3.54 15.76 21.56
C ASN A 210 -4.45 14.54 21.75
N ASN A 211 -5.10 14.08 20.69
CA ASN A 211 -5.95 12.89 20.70
C ASN A 211 -5.17 11.56 20.58
N LYS A 212 -3.97 11.60 19.99
CA LYS A 212 -3.21 10.39 19.62
C LYS A 212 -1.89 10.23 20.36
N ALA A 213 -1.29 11.31 20.86
CA ALA A 213 -0.02 11.29 21.58
C ALA A 213 -0.17 10.70 22.98
N VAL A 214 -0.38 9.39 23.04
CA VAL A 214 -0.52 8.60 24.28
C VAL A 214 0.60 7.58 24.32
N GLY A 215 1.27 7.45 25.45
CA GLY A 215 2.25 6.40 25.64
C GLY A 215 3.68 6.89 25.81
N SER A 216 4.64 6.05 25.41
CA SER A 216 6.06 6.33 25.63
C SER A 216 6.58 7.43 24.71
N TYR A 217 7.65 8.08 25.14
CA TYR A 217 8.45 9.00 24.35
C TYR A 217 8.75 8.48 22.92
N SER A 218 9.20 7.23 22.80
CA SER A 218 9.53 6.62 21.51
C SER A 218 8.34 6.58 20.55
N ASN A 219 7.16 6.27 21.04
CA ASN A 219 5.94 6.26 20.22
C ASN A 219 5.51 7.64 19.77
N ASN A 220 5.58 8.59 20.68
CA ASN A 220 5.21 9.95 20.36
C ASN A 220 6.18 10.56 19.34
N LEU A 221 7.47 10.24 19.45
CA LEU A 221 8.46 10.70 18.47
C LEU A 221 8.23 10.10 17.08
N LEU A 222 7.88 8.80 17.01
CA LEU A 222 7.52 8.16 15.75
C LEU A 222 6.17 8.64 15.21
N LEU A 223 5.20 8.95 16.08
CA LEU A 223 3.94 9.58 15.67
C LEU A 223 4.20 10.97 15.07
N ALA A 224 5.03 11.79 15.71
CA ALA A 224 5.43 13.09 15.16
C ALA A 224 6.06 12.94 13.77
N LYS A 225 7.01 12.01 13.61
CA LYS A 225 7.58 11.70 12.30
C LYS A 225 6.53 11.30 11.28
N ASN A 226 5.57 10.46 11.66
CA ASN A 226 4.49 10.02 10.77
C ASN A 226 3.58 11.18 10.35
N MET A 227 3.48 12.19 11.18
CA MET A 227 2.78 13.45 10.89
C MET A 227 3.62 14.43 10.04
N GLY A 228 4.85 14.08 9.66
CA GLY A 228 5.75 14.94 8.89
C GLY A 228 6.67 15.83 9.72
N TYR A 229 6.66 15.71 11.06
CA TYR A 229 7.48 16.48 11.99
C TYR A 229 8.80 15.78 12.25
N LEU A 230 9.86 16.20 11.58
CA LEU A 230 11.18 15.61 11.79
C LEU A 230 11.77 16.08 13.13
N PHE A 231 12.36 15.13 13.84
CA PHE A 231 13.07 15.44 15.08
C PHE A 231 14.27 16.34 14.81
N GLN A 232 14.29 17.47 15.51
CA GLN A 232 15.43 18.40 15.54
C GLN A 232 16.20 18.24 16.83
N GLY A 233 17.39 17.69 16.71
CA GLY A 233 18.32 17.41 17.79
C GLY A 233 19.43 16.49 17.30
N GLN A 234 20.45 16.30 18.12
CA GLN A 234 21.45 15.26 17.83
C GLN A 234 20.90 13.91 18.29
N PRO A 235 20.68 12.93 17.36
CA PRO A 235 20.16 11.64 17.73
C PRO A 235 21.11 10.88 18.67
N THR A 236 20.62 10.52 19.84
CA THR A 236 21.36 9.75 20.84
C THR A 236 21.05 8.25 20.80
N ASN A 237 19.93 7.88 20.19
CA ASN A 237 19.46 6.51 20.09
C ASN A 237 18.86 6.22 18.71
N THR A 238 18.52 4.94 18.46
CA THR A 238 17.99 4.48 17.17
C THR A 238 16.63 5.11 16.83
N ILE A 239 15.76 5.35 17.83
CA ILE A 239 14.46 5.99 17.61
C ILE A 239 14.62 7.43 17.13
N GLU A 240 15.53 8.17 17.74
CA GLU A 240 15.83 9.55 17.32
C GLU A 240 16.46 9.60 15.94
N LYS A 241 17.34 8.62 15.59
CA LYS A 241 17.85 8.48 14.22
C LYS A 241 16.72 8.25 13.21
N ILE A 242 15.77 7.40 13.54
CA ILE A 242 14.59 7.16 12.72
C ILE A 242 13.77 8.46 12.59
N ALA A 243 13.50 9.13 13.68
CA ALA A 243 12.66 10.32 13.72
C ALA A 243 13.28 11.54 13.02
N SER A 244 14.59 11.68 13.03
CA SER A 244 15.31 12.76 12.35
C SER A 244 15.51 12.52 10.85
N SER A 245 15.31 11.28 10.38
CA SER A 245 15.49 10.93 8.97
C SER A 245 14.30 11.40 8.12
N THR A 246 14.55 11.96 6.95
CA THR A 246 13.54 12.20 5.92
C THR A 246 13.03 10.91 5.27
N SER A 247 13.77 9.80 5.40
CA SER A 247 13.32 8.49 4.92
C SER A 247 12.43 7.81 5.94
N ASN A 248 11.51 7.01 5.43
CA ASN A 248 10.68 6.09 6.19
C ASN A 248 11.05 4.61 5.94
N SER A 249 12.14 4.38 5.22
CA SER A 249 12.66 3.07 4.90
C SER A 249 14.03 2.88 5.54
N PHE A 250 14.15 1.85 6.37
CA PHE A 250 15.34 1.60 7.17
C PHE A 250 15.85 0.18 6.95
N TRP A 251 17.18 0.05 6.91
CA TRP A 251 17.83 -1.24 6.82
C TRP A 251 18.39 -1.66 8.17
N ILE A 252 18.06 -2.89 8.56
CA ILE A 252 18.49 -3.56 9.78
C ILE A 252 19.23 -4.83 9.36
N LYS A 253 20.40 -5.08 9.93
CA LYS A 253 21.22 -6.22 9.57
C LYS A 253 20.81 -7.51 10.28
N THR A 254 20.40 -7.39 11.53
CA THR A 254 20.22 -8.56 12.40
C THR A 254 18.85 -8.63 13.07
N ASN A 255 18.38 -9.84 13.34
CA ASN A 255 17.19 -10.06 14.15
C ASN A 255 17.28 -9.41 15.53
N LYS A 256 18.50 -9.37 16.12
CA LYS A 256 18.71 -8.77 17.43
C LYS A 256 18.40 -7.27 17.45
N GLU A 257 18.84 -6.54 16.43
CA GLU A 257 18.49 -5.12 16.26
C GLU A 257 16.98 -4.95 16.04
N LEU A 258 16.39 -5.81 15.23
CA LEU A 258 14.94 -5.81 15.01
C LEU A 258 14.16 -6.01 16.32
N PHE A 259 14.55 -6.98 17.12
CA PHE A 259 13.85 -7.26 18.40
C PHE A 259 14.10 -6.19 19.44
N SER A 260 15.26 -5.54 19.44
CA SER A 260 15.51 -4.36 20.26
C SER A 260 14.51 -3.24 19.92
N LEU A 261 14.29 -2.97 18.63
CA LEU A 261 13.27 -2.01 18.18
C LEU A 261 11.85 -2.47 18.54
N TYR A 262 11.55 -3.74 18.35
CA TYR A 262 10.25 -4.32 18.71
C TYR A 262 9.93 -4.10 20.20
N ASN A 263 10.89 -4.28 21.09
CA ASN A 263 10.71 -4.07 22.52
C ASN A 263 10.56 -2.59 22.89
N THR A 264 11.18 -1.70 22.12
CA THR A 264 11.15 -0.25 22.38
C THR A 264 9.90 0.42 21.83
N ILE A 265 9.43 0.00 20.64
CA ILE A 265 8.28 0.58 19.96
C ILE A 265 7.02 -0.13 20.44
N THR A 266 6.03 0.58 20.96
CA THR A 266 4.71 0.01 21.30
C THR A 266 3.74 0.03 20.12
N GLY A 267 4.04 0.80 19.08
CA GLY A 267 3.29 0.81 17.81
C GLY A 267 3.55 -0.40 16.93
N LYS A 268 2.85 -0.44 15.83
CA LYS A 268 2.97 -1.53 14.84
C LYS A 268 4.18 -1.36 13.93
N MET A 269 4.80 -2.44 13.48
CA MET A 269 5.99 -2.47 12.64
C MET A 269 5.76 -3.30 11.38
N VAL A 270 6.29 -2.84 10.25
CA VAL A 270 6.36 -3.63 9.01
C VAL A 270 7.82 -3.98 8.72
N VAL A 271 8.10 -5.26 8.59
CA VAL A 271 9.43 -5.79 8.29
C VAL A 271 9.39 -6.52 6.96
N VAL A 272 10.28 -6.13 6.06
CA VAL A 272 10.44 -6.75 4.75
C VAL A 272 11.73 -7.56 4.75
N LEU A 273 11.60 -8.84 4.41
CA LEU A 273 12.74 -9.73 4.30
C LEU A 273 13.28 -9.72 2.87
N ASP A 274 14.58 -9.51 2.73
CA ASP A 274 15.26 -9.86 1.49
C ASP A 274 15.66 -11.35 1.55
N ARG A 275 14.97 -12.17 0.76
CA ARG A 275 15.18 -13.61 0.78
C ARG A 275 15.97 -14.08 -0.41
N THR A 276 17.18 -14.50 -0.11
CA THR A 276 18.01 -15.29 -1.05
C THR A 276 18.33 -16.70 -0.52
N GLY A 277 17.79 -17.09 0.64
CA GLY A 277 18.21 -18.30 1.35
C GLY A 277 17.08 -19.27 1.75
N ASN A 278 17.47 -20.31 2.49
CA ASN A 278 16.58 -21.35 3.02
C ASN A 278 15.62 -20.78 4.09
N THR A 279 14.34 -20.81 3.78
CA THR A 279 13.26 -20.31 4.65
C THR A 279 13.28 -20.92 6.04
N LEU A 280 13.44 -22.23 6.16
CA LEU A 280 13.40 -22.92 7.44
C LEU A 280 14.59 -22.54 8.32
N ALA A 281 15.79 -22.46 7.74
CA ALA A 281 16.98 -22.04 8.48
C ALA A 281 16.85 -20.61 9.02
N TRP A 282 16.28 -19.70 8.21
CA TRP A 282 15.99 -18.35 8.65
C TRP A 282 14.94 -18.32 9.77
N LEU A 283 13.85 -19.07 9.65
CA LEU A 283 12.81 -19.17 10.68
C LEU A 283 13.36 -19.73 12.00
N ASP A 284 14.21 -20.76 11.93
CA ASP A 284 14.89 -21.31 13.12
C ASP A 284 15.76 -20.25 13.82
N GLN A 285 16.49 -19.47 13.05
CA GLN A 285 17.31 -18.39 13.60
C GLN A 285 16.42 -17.29 14.18
N PHE A 286 15.36 -16.89 13.46
CA PHE A 286 14.41 -15.87 13.91
C PHE A 286 13.77 -16.25 15.25
N ILE A 287 13.32 -17.50 15.40
CA ILE A 287 12.71 -17.99 16.65
C ILE A 287 13.72 -18.01 17.79
N ARG A 288 14.96 -18.49 17.54
CA ARG A 288 16.03 -18.45 18.56
C ARG A 288 16.33 -17.03 19.02
N ASP A 289 16.44 -16.11 18.08
CA ASP A 289 16.74 -14.71 18.40
C ASP A 289 15.58 -14.02 19.13
N ALA A 290 14.32 -14.39 18.79
CA ALA A 290 13.14 -13.96 19.52
C ALA A 290 13.14 -14.44 20.97
N ASP A 291 13.38 -15.74 21.19
CA ASP A 291 13.48 -16.34 22.52
C ASP A 291 14.58 -15.63 23.34
N ASN A 292 15.77 -15.41 22.75
CA ASN A 292 16.88 -14.72 23.37
C ASN A 292 16.56 -13.25 23.70
N SER A 293 15.62 -12.66 23.01
CA SER A 293 15.14 -11.28 23.22
C SER A 293 13.93 -11.20 24.16
N GLY A 294 13.55 -12.31 24.79
CA GLY A 294 12.41 -12.38 25.72
C GLY A 294 11.04 -12.36 25.06
N ILE A 295 10.95 -12.66 23.76
CA ILE A 295 9.69 -12.71 23.03
C ILE A 295 9.14 -14.13 23.11
N SER A 296 7.91 -14.27 23.55
CA SER A 296 7.25 -15.57 23.66
C SER A 296 6.96 -16.17 22.29
N ARG A 297 7.23 -17.45 22.11
CA ARG A 297 6.81 -18.21 20.91
C ARG A 297 5.30 -18.17 20.70
N ASN A 298 4.55 -18.07 21.79
CA ASN A 298 3.09 -17.96 21.74
C ASN A 298 2.62 -16.64 21.09
N ASP A 299 3.48 -15.63 21.03
CA ASP A 299 3.20 -14.36 20.35
C ASP A 299 3.53 -14.41 18.85
N ILE A 300 4.19 -15.48 18.36
CA ILE A 300 4.61 -15.60 16.96
C ILE A 300 3.67 -16.55 16.21
N ARG A 301 3.21 -16.09 15.04
CA ARG A 301 2.41 -16.91 14.12
C ARG A 301 3.03 -16.88 12.73
N VAL A 302 3.21 -18.06 12.17
CA VAL A 302 3.75 -18.26 10.84
C VAL A 302 2.62 -18.67 9.91
N CYS A 303 2.33 -17.83 8.93
CA CYS A 303 1.22 -17.96 8.02
C CYS A 303 1.74 -18.08 6.58
N PHE A 304 1.93 -19.31 6.10
CA PHE A 304 2.29 -19.56 4.71
C PHE A 304 1.08 -20.08 3.95
N ARG A 305 0.92 -19.63 2.72
CA ARG A 305 -0.07 -20.20 1.82
C ARG A 305 0.52 -21.50 1.26
N GLU A 306 -0.16 -22.61 1.44
CA GLU A 306 0.21 -23.87 0.79
C GLU A 306 0.22 -23.65 -0.74
N SER A 307 1.42 -23.57 -1.32
CA SER A 307 1.56 -23.79 -2.75
C SER A 307 1.47 -25.29 -2.96
N LYS A 308 0.54 -25.75 -3.80
CA LYS A 308 0.41 -27.16 -4.15
C LYS A 308 1.79 -27.70 -4.55
N GLY A 309 2.44 -28.43 -3.67
CA GLY A 309 3.55 -29.32 -3.98
C GLY A 309 4.90 -29.10 -3.34
N SER A 310 5.17 -28.10 -2.48
CA SER A 310 6.57 -27.86 -2.09
C SER A 310 6.93 -27.85 -0.60
N GLU A 311 6.00 -28.00 0.36
CA GLU A 311 6.38 -27.73 1.75
C GLU A 311 5.85 -28.71 2.82
N THR A 312 6.07 -30.00 2.64
CA THR A 312 5.83 -31.02 3.69
C THR A 312 6.65 -30.75 4.97
N GLY A 313 7.81 -30.09 4.85
CA GLY A 313 8.67 -29.75 5.98
C GLY A 313 8.17 -28.57 6.84
N LEU A 314 7.56 -27.56 6.23
CA LEU A 314 7.18 -26.32 6.93
C LEU A 314 6.02 -26.55 7.92
N ASN A 315 4.99 -27.29 7.54
CA ASN A 315 3.88 -27.61 8.44
C ASN A 315 4.33 -28.40 9.66
N SER A 316 5.27 -29.34 9.46
CA SER A 316 5.89 -30.09 10.55
C SER A 316 6.72 -29.18 11.45
N TRP A 317 7.50 -28.27 10.85
CA TRP A 317 8.30 -27.30 11.55
C TRP A 317 7.44 -26.33 12.39
N ILE A 318 6.34 -25.80 11.83
CA ILE A 318 5.38 -24.93 12.54
C ILE A 318 4.83 -25.63 13.78
N LYS A 319 4.43 -26.90 13.64
CA LYS A 319 3.92 -27.72 14.76
C LYS A 319 4.99 -27.94 15.83
N LEU A 320 6.21 -28.32 15.43
CA LEU A 320 7.33 -28.56 16.35
C LEU A 320 7.72 -27.31 17.14
N ASN A 321 7.67 -26.14 16.51
CA ASN A 321 8.03 -24.87 17.15
C ASN A 321 6.86 -24.20 17.88
N ASN A 322 5.65 -24.76 17.82
CA ASN A 322 4.44 -24.21 18.41
C ASN A 322 4.12 -22.75 17.99
N VAL A 323 4.46 -22.43 16.73
CA VAL A 323 4.20 -21.11 16.13
C VAL A 323 3.03 -21.11 15.15
N GLY A 324 2.31 -22.22 15.09
CA GLY A 324 1.02 -22.36 14.42
C GLY A 324 -0.13 -22.02 15.37
N GLY A 325 -1.27 -21.63 14.85
CA GLY A 325 -2.45 -21.35 15.64
C GLY A 325 -3.30 -20.25 15.03
N LYS A 326 -4.25 -19.73 15.78
CA LYS A 326 -5.09 -18.64 15.31
C LYS A 326 -4.26 -17.36 15.21
N VAL A 327 -4.45 -16.63 14.12
CA VAL A 327 -3.74 -15.37 13.87
C VAL A 327 -4.07 -14.31 14.92
N GLU A 328 -5.29 -14.33 15.41
CA GLU A 328 -5.84 -13.45 16.46
C GLU A 328 -5.01 -13.49 17.75
N ASP A 329 -4.34 -14.61 18.03
CA ASP A 329 -3.53 -14.79 19.24
C ASP A 329 -2.06 -14.34 19.05
N GLY A 330 -1.69 -13.88 17.83
CA GLY A 330 -0.30 -13.54 17.53
C GLY A 330 -0.03 -12.04 17.56
N LYS A 331 1.10 -11.64 18.13
CA LYS A 331 1.61 -10.26 18.08
C LYS A 331 2.61 -10.05 16.96
N ILE A 332 3.26 -11.12 16.50
CA ILE A 332 4.21 -11.15 15.38
C ILE A 332 3.67 -12.11 14.33
N LEU A 333 3.35 -11.58 13.15
CA LEU A 333 2.88 -12.37 12.02
C LEU A 333 3.94 -12.43 10.94
N ILE A 334 4.30 -13.64 10.53
CA ILE A 334 5.26 -13.88 9.45
C ILE A 334 4.50 -14.46 8.26
N PHE A 335 4.59 -13.79 7.13
CA PHE A 335 3.92 -14.22 5.89
C PHE A 335 4.90 -14.47 4.76
N GLU A 336 4.56 -15.46 3.95
CA GLU A 336 5.03 -15.60 2.59
C GLU A 336 3.89 -15.20 1.64
N TYR A 337 4.13 -14.31 0.69
CA TYR A 337 3.14 -13.77 -0.26
C TYR A 337 2.06 -12.84 0.33
N LYS A 338 1.16 -12.36 -0.56
CA LYS A 338 0.07 -11.45 -0.19
C LYS A 338 -0.80 -12.08 0.89
N PRO A 339 -0.87 -11.49 2.07
CA PRO A 339 -1.74 -12.00 3.11
C PRO A 339 -3.21 -11.92 2.67
N ALA A 340 -4.00 -12.92 3.07
CA ALA A 340 -5.41 -12.96 2.74
C ALA A 340 -6.19 -11.86 3.48
N LYS A 341 -7.26 -11.36 2.86
CA LYS A 341 -8.13 -10.27 3.38
C LYS A 341 -8.55 -10.43 4.83
N TRP A 342 -8.88 -11.65 5.21
CA TRP A 342 -9.40 -11.96 6.53
C TRP A 342 -8.36 -11.87 7.65
N LEU A 343 -7.06 -12.06 7.33
CA LEU A 343 -5.97 -11.98 8.28
C LEU A 343 -5.87 -10.61 8.98
N PHE A 344 -6.16 -9.52 8.26
CA PHE A 344 -6.06 -8.17 8.81
C PHE A 344 -7.29 -7.72 9.60
N LYS A 345 -8.46 -8.32 9.34
CA LYS A 345 -9.68 -8.01 10.09
C LYS A 345 -9.67 -8.56 11.51
N GLN A 346 -8.83 -9.55 11.79
CA GLN A 346 -8.80 -10.28 13.06
C GLN A 346 -7.58 -9.97 13.93
N SER A 347 -6.70 -9.05 13.51
CA SER A 347 -5.41 -8.84 14.17
C SER A 347 -5.25 -7.44 14.76
N GLU A 348 -6.17 -7.01 15.62
CA GLU A 348 -6.04 -5.73 16.33
C GLU A 348 -4.77 -5.67 17.19
N ASP A 349 -4.34 -6.82 17.73
CA ASP A 349 -3.20 -6.94 18.63
C ASP A 349 -1.85 -7.20 17.94
N VAL A 350 -1.82 -7.32 16.60
CA VAL A 350 -0.56 -7.53 15.87
C VAL A 350 0.32 -6.30 15.99
N LYS A 351 1.52 -6.51 16.54
CA LYS A 351 2.53 -5.48 16.71
C LYS A 351 3.56 -5.48 15.57
N MET A 352 3.91 -6.65 15.03
CA MET A 352 4.90 -6.75 13.96
C MET A 352 4.43 -7.65 12.82
N LEU A 353 4.49 -7.13 11.61
CA LEU A 353 4.23 -7.85 10.38
C LEU A 353 5.55 -8.08 9.64
N VAL A 354 5.90 -9.33 9.44
CA VAL A 354 7.10 -9.73 8.68
C VAL A 354 6.66 -10.34 7.35
N THR A 355 7.15 -9.80 6.25
CA THR A 355 6.77 -10.24 4.90
C THR A 355 7.94 -10.19 3.94
N ASN A 356 7.94 -11.05 2.93
CA ASN A 356 8.88 -10.99 1.82
C ASN A 356 8.37 -10.17 0.64
N ASN A 357 7.20 -9.54 0.76
CA ASN A 357 6.59 -8.75 -0.30
C ASN A 357 6.42 -7.30 0.11
N LEU A 358 7.04 -6.41 -0.66
CA LEU A 358 6.96 -4.94 -0.53
C LEU A 358 5.58 -4.34 -0.78
N TYR A 359 4.65 -5.12 -1.35
CA TYR A 359 3.31 -4.66 -1.63
C TYR A 359 2.35 -5.17 -0.57
N PRO A 360 2.03 -4.35 0.45
CA PRO A 360 0.84 -4.64 1.21
C PRO A 360 -0.33 -4.73 0.22
N PRO A 361 -1.27 -5.65 0.42
CA PRO A 361 -2.44 -5.76 -0.44
C PRO A 361 -3.17 -4.41 -0.40
N THR A 362 -3.18 -3.71 -1.54
CA THR A 362 -3.62 -2.33 -1.69
C THR A 362 -5.08 -2.08 -1.30
N ASN A 363 -5.86 -3.12 -1.09
CA ASN A 363 -7.30 -3.01 -0.93
C ASN A 363 -7.82 -3.32 0.47
N GLN A 364 -6.98 -3.52 1.52
CA GLN A 364 -7.50 -4.18 2.71
C GLN A 364 -6.79 -3.94 4.04
N ILE A 365 -5.74 -3.19 4.05
CA ILE A 365 -5.23 -2.69 5.30
C ILE A 365 -6.12 -1.52 5.65
N THR A 366 -6.84 -1.65 6.76
CA THR A 366 -7.67 -0.57 7.27
C THR A 366 -6.84 0.70 7.41
N LYS A 367 -7.47 1.87 7.24
CA LYS A 367 -6.85 3.19 7.48
C LYS A 367 -5.97 3.17 8.73
N ASP A 368 -6.48 2.57 9.80
CA ASP A 368 -5.82 2.52 11.11
C ASP A 368 -4.50 1.76 11.10
N TRP A 369 -4.37 0.75 10.24
CA TRP A 369 -3.16 -0.06 10.17
C TRP A 369 -1.98 0.74 9.58
N PHE A 370 -2.20 1.48 8.48
CA PHE A 370 -1.17 2.33 7.88
C PHE A 370 -0.85 3.55 8.73
N GLU A 371 -1.85 4.17 9.35
CA GLU A 371 -1.65 5.31 10.25
C GLU A 371 -0.80 4.96 11.47
N SER A 372 -0.81 3.69 11.86
CA SER A 372 -0.03 3.21 13.01
C SER A 372 1.37 2.69 12.66
N HIS A 373 1.79 2.72 11.37
CA HIS A 373 3.09 2.18 10.91
C HIS A 373 4.00 3.28 10.38
N PRO A 374 4.78 3.95 11.24
CA PRO A 374 5.60 5.06 10.80
C PRO A 374 6.76 4.66 9.89
N CYS A 375 7.25 3.40 9.97
CA CYS A 375 8.46 2.99 9.28
C CYS A 375 8.38 1.58 8.71
N VAL A 376 9.07 1.36 7.58
CA VAL A 376 9.30 0.04 6.99
C VAL A 376 10.75 -0.35 7.24
N PHE A 377 10.95 -1.52 7.79
CA PHE A 377 12.27 -2.06 8.10
C PHE A 377 12.62 -3.18 7.13
N TYR A 378 13.75 -3.06 6.47
CA TYR A 378 14.31 -4.10 5.62
C TYR A 378 15.31 -4.90 6.44
N LEU A 379 15.09 -6.20 6.56
CA LEU A 379 15.94 -7.10 7.33
C LEU A 379 16.73 -8.03 6.40
N GLY A 380 18.06 -8.00 6.48
CA GLY A 380 18.92 -8.87 5.70
C GLY A 380 20.38 -8.43 5.73
N ASP A 381 21.27 -9.33 5.31
CA ASP A 381 22.73 -9.09 5.30
C ASP A 381 23.16 -8.10 4.21
N ILE A 382 22.35 -7.94 3.18
CA ILE A 382 22.62 -7.06 2.04
C ILE A 382 21.64 -5.90 2.08
N LYS A 383 22.15 -4.68 2.02
CA LYS A 383 21.31 -3.49 1.89
C LYS A 383 20.51 -3.57 0.58
N PRO A 384 19.17 -3.54 0.63
CA PRO A 384 18.38 -3.61 -0.58
C PRO A 384 18.64 -2.38 -1.47
N SER A 385 18.56 -2.59 -2.77
CA SER A 385 18.66 -1.49 -3.73
C SER A 385 17.51 -0.50 -3.52
N GLU A 386 17.79 0.78 -3.66
CA GLU A 386 16.78 1.82 -3.57
C GLU A 386 15.70 1.57 -4.62
N GLN A 387 14.48 1.27 -4.15
CA GLN A 387 13.35 1.00 -5.05
C GLN A 387 12.48 2.24 -5.13
N ARG A 388 12.12 2.63 -6.35
CA ARG A 388 11.20 3.74 -6.64
C ARG A 388 11.62 5.10 -6.06
N GLY A 389 12.93 5.36 -5.96
CA GLY A 389 13.44 6.63 -5.45
C GLY A 389 13.41 6.80 -3.93
N GLN A 390 13.02 5.77 -3.18
CA GLN A 390 13.10 5.79 -1.72
C GLN A 390 14.52 5.50 -1.25
N LYS A 391 15.10 6.44 -0.52
CA LYS A 391 16.37 6.25 0.15
C LYS A 391 16.21 5.30 1.33
N ILE A 392 16.99 4.23 1.36
CA ILE A 392 17.03 3.29 2.48
C ILE A 392 18.18 3.68 3.40
N VAL A 393 17.88 3.99 4.64
CA VAL A 393 18.85 4.42 5.65
C VAL A 393 19.26 3.24 6.50
N GLU A 394 20.55 3.07 6.71
CA GLU A 394 21.12 2.09 7.64
C GLU A 394 20.97 2.59 9.10
N LEU A 395 20.43 1.72 9.99
CA LEU A 395 20.25 2.02 11.40
C LEU A 395 21.45 1.61 12.26
#